data_6cbd013d4d9c4781d0d5b93e15e80d66
#
_entry.id   6cbd013d4d9c4781d0d5b93e15e80d66
#
_cell.length_a   1.000
_cell.length_b   1.000
_cell.length_c   1.000
_cell.angle_alpha   90.00
_cell.angle_beta   90.00
_cell.angle_gamma   90.00
#
_symmetry.space_group_name_H-M   'P 1'
#
loop_
_entity.id
_entity.type
_entity.pdbx_description
1 polymer ?
#
loop_
_entity_poly.entity_id
_entity_poly.type
_entity_poly.pdbx_seq_one_letter_code
_entity_poly.pdbx_strand_id
1 'polypeptide(L)'
;CKDYEEYQTMSEANFNLVLHPEARFAAEDFHDRLKIPFIELTRLYQIDKIGSQYRAFGKVLGVTFDDQAAAESAQKAVDAFKAQYPETSFAVGECMNGDAFELSLALVRYGFKVPEIYGTITAENFIYIKQLAAISPETKVYSNMEPTMLYYDGENSGVNMAIGKDAAYYHQNCPNVMWNQDRQPYGYAGVRRLFEAL
;
A
#
# COMPACT_ATOMS: atom_id res chain seq x y z
N CYS A 1 -10.40 7.30 19.87
CA CYS A 1 -10.97 7.99 21.03
C CYS A 1 -10.67 7.18 22.28
N LYS A 2 -10.34 7.84 23.37
CA LYS A 2 -10.04 7.19 24.67
C LYS A 2 -11.31 6.95 25.47
N ASP A 3 -12.27 7.84 25.35
CA ASP A 3 -13.53 7.83 26.09
C ASP A 3 -14.67 8.46 25.27
N TYR A 4 -15.86 8.49 25.84
CA TYR A 4 -17.06 9.02 25.19
C TYR A 4 -17.04 10.55 25.06
N GLU A 5 -16.38 11.26 25.96
CA GLU A 5 -16.25 12.71 25.90
C GLU A 5 -15.38 13.11 24.70
N GLU A 6 -14.25 12.45 24.50
CA GLU A 6 -13.40 12.64 23.32
C GLU A 6 -14.15 12.28 22.03
N TYR A 7 -14.98 11.24 22.04
CA TYR A 7 -15.81 10.87 20.88
C TYR A 7 -16.78 12.00 20.49
N GLN A 8 -17.39 12.68 21.46
CA GLN A 8 -18.33 13.78 21.20
C GLN A 8 -17.64 14.98 20.53
N THR A 9 -16.35 15.22 20.79
CA THR A 9 -15.59 16.32 20.16
C THR A 9 -15.28 16.10 18.67
N MET A 10 -15.52 14.90 18.13
CA MET A 10 -15.31 14.63 16.69
C MET A 10 -16.15 15.56 15.79
N SER A 11 -17.31 16.01 16.26
CA SER A 11 -18.16 16.97 15.54
C SER A 11 -17.57 18.39 15.43
N GLU A 12 -16.54 18.69 16.21
CA GLU A 12 -15.85 20.01 16.24
C GLU A 12 -14.67 20.06 15.25
N ALA A 13 -14.38 18.95 14.54
CA ALA A 13 -13.30 18.89 13.59
C ALA A 13 -13.52 19.84 12.40
N ASN A 14 -12.48 20.54 11.98
CA ASN A 14 -12.52 21.41 10.81
C ASN A 14 -12.54 20.60 9.49
N PHE A 15 -11.94 19.41 9.50
CA PHE A 15 -12.00 18.42 8.42
C PHE A 15 -11.63 17.04 8.95
N ASN A 16 -12.02 15.99 8.22
CA ASN A 16 -11.64 14.62 8.49
C ASN A 16 -10.54 14.16 7.53
N LEU A 17 -9.56 13.42 8.06
CA LEU A 17 -8.52 12.78 7.28
C LEU A 17 -8.84 11.29 7.14
N VAL A 18 -9.16 10.85 5.93
CA VAL A 18 -9.44 9.45 5.61
C VAL A 18 -8.14 8.76 5.22
N LEU A 19 -7.66 7.85 6.05
CA LEU A 19 -6.41 7.12 5.82
C LEU A 19 -6.64 5.70 5.30
N HIS A 20 -7.88 5.21 5.34
CA HIS A 20 -8.26 3.89 4.86
C HIS A 20 -9.61 3.96 4.16
N PRO A 21 -9.80 3.29 3.01
CA PRO A 21 -11.06 3.35 2.25
C PRO A 21 -12.31 3.01 3.06
N GLU A 22 -12.21 2.11 4.03
CA GLU A 22 -13.33 1.73 4.91
C GLU A 22 -13.86 2.89 5.77
N ALA A 23 -13.03 3.89 6.06
CA ALA A 23 -13.44 5.07 6.81
C ALA A 23 -14.21 6.11 5.95
N ARG A 24 -14.26 5.93 4.63
CA ARG A 24 -14.91 6.85 3.69
C ARG A 24 -16.38 7.06 4.02
N PHE A 25 -17.13 5.98 4.27
CA PHE A 25 -18.55 6.06 4.62
C PHE A 25 -18.82 6.95 5.84
N ALA A 26 -18.01 6.83 6.89
CA ALA A 26 -18.15 7.69 8.06
C ALA A 26 -17.83 9.15 7.72
N ALA A 27 -16.80 9.39 6.89
CA ALA A 27 -16.42 10.72 6.47
C ALA A 27 -17.49 11.39 5.57
N GLU A 28 -18.12 10.62 4.67
CA GLU A 28 -19.25 11.06 3.84
C GLU A 28 -20.47 11.42 4.70
N ASP A 29 -20.84 10.56 5.67
CA ASP A 29 -21.94 10.86 6.59
C ASP A 29 -21.67 12.13 7.42
N PHE A 30 -20.45 12.32 7.91
CA PHE A 30 -20.06 13.55 8.60
C PHE A 30 -20.09 14.77 7.68
N HIS A 31 -19.69 14.61 6.42
CA HIS A 31 -19.81 15.68 5.45
C HIS A 31 -21.27 16.05 5.19
N ASP A 32 -22.13 15.08 4.98
CA ASP A 32 -23.54 15.32 4.66
C ASP A 32 -24.33 15.90 5.82
N ARG A 33 -24.12 15.39 7.02
CA ARG A 33 -24.88 15.76 8.22
C ARG A 33 -24.30 16.94 8.97
N LEU A 34 -22.97 16.99 9.12
CA LEU A 34 -22.28 17.99 9.95
C LEU A 34 -21.58 19.05 9.10
N LYS A 35 -21.55 18.90 7.79
CA LYS A 35 -20.82 19.75 6.84
C LYS A 35 -19.31 19.81 7.08
N ILE A 36 -18.76 18.76 7.68
CA ILE A 36 -17.32 18.63 7.89
C ILE A 36 -16.70 18.06 6.59
N PRO A 37 -15.83 18.81 5.89
CA PRO A 37 -15.17 18.29 4.70
C PRO A 37 -14.20 17.16 5.07
N PHE A 38 -13.87 16.31 4.09
CA PHE A 38 -12.86 15.28 4.30
C PHE A 38 -11.84 15.27 3.16
N ILE A 39 -10.67 14.72 3.46
CA ILE A 39 -9.55 14.56 2.53
C ILE A 39 -9.08 13.12 2.64
N GLU A 40 -8.89 12.46 1.50
CA GLU A 40 -8.33 11.11 1.48
C GLU A 40 -6.81 11.17 1.24
N LEU A 41 -6.06 10.52 2.13
CA LEU A 41 -4.65 10.22 1.95
C LEU A 41 -4.50 8.70 1.94
N THR A 42 -4.48 8.10 0.76
CA THR A 42 -4.31 6.66 0.62
C THR A 42 -2.87 6.25 0.90
N ARG A 43 -2.68 5.04 1.41
CA ARG A 43 -1.35 4.47 1.59
C ARG A 43 -0.77 4.11 0.23
N LEU A 44 0.35 4.73 -0.12
CA LEU A 44 1.06 4.54 -1.38
C LEU A 44 2.50 4.12 -1.11
N TYR A 45 3.06 3.36 -2.05
CA TYR A 45 4.47 2.94 -2.05
C TYR A 45 5.24 3.52 -3.24
N GLN A 46 4.57 4.16 -4.20
CA GLN A 46 5.20 4.90 -5.29
C GLN A 46 5.63 6.29 -4.82
N ILE A 47 6.94 6.53 -4.66
CA ILE A 47 7.52 7.77 -4.10
C ILE A 47 7.02 9.03 -4.81
N ASP A 48 6.94 9.04 -6.14
CA ASP A 48 6.44 10.17 -6.93
C ASP A 48 4.95 10.45 -6.68
N LYS A 49 4.15 9.41 -6.44
CA LYS A 49 2.73 9.54 -6.13
C LYS A 49 2.50 10.04 -4.71
N ILE A 50 3.33 9.61 -3.75
CA ILE A 50 3.33 10.15 -2.38
C ILE A 50 3.59 11.67 -2.43
N GLY A 51 4.61 12.12 -3.16
CA GLY A 51 4.89 13.55 -3.32
C GLY A 51 3.74 14.32 -3.98
N SER A 52 3.08 13.71 -4.96
CA SER A 52 1.90 14.32 -5.61
C SER A 52 0.72 14.46 -4.63
N GLN A 53 0.49 13.43 -3.81
CA GLN A 53 -0.54 13.42 -2.79
C GLN A 53 -0.27 14.49 -1.70
N TYR A 54 0.97 14.64 -1.24
CA TYR A 54 1.34 15.65 -0.26
C TYR A 54 1.26 17.06 -0.83
N ARG A 55 1.63 17.28 -2.08
CA ARG A 55 1.41 18.58 -2.76
C ARG A 55 -0.07 18.93 -2.87
N ALA A 56 -0.91 17.97 -3.20
CA ALA A 56 -2.37 18.19 -3.26
C ALA A 56 -2.94 18.51 -1.86
N PHE A 57 -2.51 17.78 -0.85
CA PHE A 57 -2.91 18.03 0.54
C PHE A 57 -2.43 19.40 1.04
N GLY A 58 -1.19 19.77 0.75
CA GLY A 58 -0.64 21.09 1.08
C GLY A 58 -1.44 22.23 0.47
N LYS A 59 -1.90 22.09 -0.79
CA LYS A 59 -2.76 23.09 -1.44
C LYS A 59 -4.08 23.30 -0.69
N VAL A 60 -4.70 22.23 -0.19
CA VAL A 60 -5.94 22.32 0.59
C VAL A 60 -5.71 23.04 1.91
N LEU A 61 -4.57 22.78 2.57
CA LEU A 61 -4.20 23.42 3.84
C LEU A 61 -3.58 24.81 3.69
N GLY A 62 -3.27 25.23 2.45
CA GLY A 62 -2.54 26.49 2.20
C GLY A 62 -1.11 26.48 2.68
N VAL A 63 -0.46 25.29 2.73
CA VAL A 63 0.92 25.11 3.16
C VAL A 63 1.76 24.37 2.10
N THR A 64 3.07 24.54 2.15
CA THR A 64 4.02 23.75 1.37
C THR A 64 4.80 22.85 2.31
N PHE A 65 4.79 21.55 2.05
CA PHE A 65 5.60 20.61 2.80
C PHE A 65 7.01 20.54 2.20
N ASP A 66 8.02 20.61 3.06
CA ASP A 66 9.40 20.26 2.69
C ASP A 66 9.57 18.75 2.91
N ASP A 67 9.32 17.99 1.86
CA ASP A 67 9.34 16.53 1.88
C ASP A 67 10.53 15.92 1.14
N GLN A 68 11.44 16.74 0.60
CA GLN A 68 12.56 16.28 -0.23
C GLN A 68 13.46 15.29 0.51
N ALA A 69 13.89 15.61 1.72
CA ALA A 69 14.77 14.73 2.50
C ALA A 69 14.11 13.37 2.83
N ALA A 70 12.80 13.38 3.06
CA ALA A 70 12.02 12.15 3.32
C ALA A 70 11.91 11.29 2.05
N ALA A 71 11.64 11.91 0.90
CA ALA A 71 11.59 11.23 -0.40
C ALA A 71 12.95 10.63 -0.77
N GLU A 72 14.05 11.39 -0.60
CA GLU A 72 15.40 10.88 -0.83
C GLU A 72 15.77 9.71 0.10
N SER A 73 15.35 9.78 1.37
CA SER A 73 15.58 8.69 2.32
C SER A 73 14.84 7.41 1.92
N ALA A 74 13.59 7.54 1.43
CA ALA A 74 12.82 6.41 0.92
C ALA A 74 13.48 5.82 -0.34
N GLN A 75 13.90 6.66 -1.29
CA GLN A 75 14.58 6.21 -2.51
C GLN A 75 15.88 5.49 -2.19
N LYS A 76 16.70 6.01 -1.26
CA LYS A 76 17.94 5.36 -0.81
C LYS A 76 17.70 3.96 -0.23
N ALA A 77 16.61 3.75 0.50
CA ALA A 77 16.28 2.40 1.03
C ALA A 77 15.93 1.42 -0.10
N VAL A 78 15.16 1.87 -1.09
CA VAL A 78 14.84 1.08 -2.30
C VAL A 78 16.12 0.72 -3.05
N ASP A 79 16.99 1.70 -3.30
CA ASP A 79 18.24 1.52 -4.07
C ASP A 79 19.22 0.61 -3.33
N ALA A 80 19.32 0.73 -2.01
CA ALA A 80 20.19 -0.12 -1.18
C ALA A 80 19.71 -1.58 -1.21
N PHE A 81 18.40 -1.81 -1.05
CA PHE A 81 17.84 -3.16 -1.14
C PHE A 81 18.07 -3.76 -2.53
N LYS A 82 17.81 -3.00 -3.59
CA LYS A 82 18.02 -3.45 -4.97
C LYS A 82 19.48 -3.77 -5.28
N ALA A 83 20.42 -2.99 -4.74
CA ALA A 83 21.86 -3.24 -4.91
C ALA A 83 22.29 -4.53 -4.19
N GLN A 84 21.70 -4.82 -3.03
CA GLN A 84 22.01 -5.99 -2.22
C GLN A 84 21.34 -7.26 -2.78
N TYR A 85 20.10 -7.13 -3.30
CA TYR A 85 19.25 -8.25 -3.75
C TYR A 85 18.67 -7.99 -5.16
N PRO A 86 19.51 -7.89 -6.20
CA PRO A 86 19.07 -7.46 -7.55
C PRO A 86 18.12 -8.46 -8.23
N GLU A 87 18.16 -9.74 -7.85
CA GLU A 87 17.32 -10.80 -8.45
C GLU A 87 16.07 -11.09 -7.62
N THR A 88 15.65 -10.16 -6.73
CA THR A 88 14.45 -10.37 -5.93
C THR A 88 13.21 -10.40 -6.80
N SER A 89 12.40 -11.41 -6.55
CA SER A 89 11.13 -11.68 -7.23
C SER A 89 10.04 -11.85 -6.17
N PHE A 90 9.05 -10.95 -6.17
CA PHE A 90 8.07 -10.85 -5.10
C PHE A 90 6.76 -11.58 -5.41
N ALA A 91 6.20 -12.24 -4.39
CA ALA A 91 4.75 -12.42 -4.28
C ALA A 91 4.17 -11.39 -3.33
N VAL A 92 3.06 -10.77 -3.70
CA VAL A 92 2.40 -9.72 -2.89
C VAL A 92 0.97 -10.16 -2.58
N GLY A 93 0.61 -10.14 -1.30
CA GLY A 93 -0.71 -10.51 -0.81
C GLY A 93 -1.54 -9.32 -0.33
N GLU A 94 -2.86 -9.49 -0.28
CA GLU A 94 -3.78 -8.43 0.20
C GLU A 94 -3.88 -8.35 1.72
N CYS A 95 -3.50 -9.43 2.45
CA CYS A 95 -3.51 -9.42 3.91
C CYS A 95 -2.32 -8.64 4.48
N MET A 96 -2.24 -7.35 4.14
CA MET A 96 -1.21 -6.41 4.59
C MET A 96 -1.79 -5.01 4.78
N ASN A 97 -1.02 -4.10 5.38
CA ASN A 97 -1.41 -2.69 5.51
C ASN A 97 -1.09 -1.90 4.23
N GLY A 98 -1.93 -2.04 3.22
CA GLY A 98 -1.81 -1.35 1.94
C GLY A 98 -2.62 -2.07 0.85
N ASP A 99 -2.63 -1.51 -0.34
CA ASP A 99 -3.20 -2.15 -1.52
C ASP A 99 -2.13 -2.99 -2.22
N ALA A 100 -2.40 -4.29 -2.40
CA ALA A 100 -1.45 -5.23 -2.99
C ALA A 100 -1.09 -4.87 -4.44
N PHE A 101 -2.02 -4.32 -5.20
CA PHE A 101 -1.80 -3.94 -6.60
C PHE A 101 -0.99 -2.65 -6.70
N GLU A 102 -1.24 -1.68 -5.80
CA GLU A 102 -0.42 -0.46 -5.72
C GLU A 102 1.02 -0.77 -5.33
N LEU A 103 1.23 -1.61 -4.30
CA LEU A 103 2.56 -2.04 -3.92
C LEU A 103 3.25 -2.82 -5.04
N SER A 104 2.55 -3.74 -5.69
CA SER A 104 3.10 -4.50 -6.82
C SER A 104 3.52 -3.59 -7.97
N LEU A 105 2.69 -2.58 -8.30
CA LEU A 105 3.03 -1.57 -9.29
C LEU A 105 4.28 -0.76 -8.87
N ALA A 106 4.40 -0.39 -7.61
CA ALA A 106 5.58 0.30 -7.08
C ALA A 106 6.84 -0.58 -7.24
N LEU A 107 6.78 -1.84 -6.84
CA LEU A 107 7.89 -2.79 -6.96
C LEU A 107 8.34 -2.97 -8.40
N VAL A 108 7.40 -3.16 -9.35
CA VAL A 108 7.73 -3.26 -10.78
C VAL A 108 8.35 -1.97 -11.31
N ARG A 109 7.84 -0.80 -10.91
CA ARG A 109 8.44 0.51 -11.28
C ARG A 109 9.83 0.72 -10.69
N TYR A 110 10.15 0.13 -9.56
CA TYR A 110 11.50 0.09 -8.99
C TYR A 110 12.41 -0.91 -9.69
N GLY A 111 11.86 -1.72 -10.59
CA GLY A 111 12.59 -2.69 -11.42
C GLY A 111 12.76 -4.04 -10.77
N PHE A 112 11.87 -4.42 -9.85
CA PHE A 112 11.75 -5.78 -9.33
C PHE A 112 10.75 -6.60 -10.15
N LYS A 113 10.85 -7.93 -10.06
CA LYS A 113 9.87 -8.85 -10.63
C LYS A 113 8.75 -9.08 -9.62
N VAL A 114 7.51 -9.10 -10.09
CA VAL A 114 6.32 -9.48 -9.30
C VAL A 114 5.52 -10.51 -10.09
N PRO A 115 5.89 -11.79 -10.07
CA PRO A 115 5.17 -12.84 -10.79
C PRO A 115 3.73 -13.02 -10.32
N GLU A 116 3.47 -12.80 -9.02
CA GLU A 116 2.21 -13.19 -8.40
C GLU A 116 1.68 -12.15 -7.43
N ILE A 117 0.38 -11.90 -7.54
CA ILE A 117 -0.39 -11.08 -6.61
C ILE A 117 -1.58 -11.90 -6.12
N TYR A 118 -1.78 -11.95 -4.82
CA TYR A 118 -2.94 -12.56 -4.18
C TYR A 118 -3.86 -11.46 -3.69
N GLY A 119 -4.99 -11.26 -4.37
CA GLY A 119 -5.85 -10.14 -4.01
C GLY A 119 -7.19 -10.12 -4.72
N THR A 120 -8.09 -9.33 -4.17
CA THR A 120 -9.43 -9.12 -4.70
C THR A 120 -9.46 -7.88 -5.59
N ILE A 121 -9.96 -8.02 -6.81
CA ILE A 121 -10.10 -6.92 -7.75
C ILE A 121 -11.33 -6.09 -7.38
N THR A 122 -11.12 -4.80 -7.16
CA THR A 122 -12.15 -3.81 -6.86
C THR A 122 -12.12 -2.64 -7.84
N ALA A 123 -13.14 -1.78 -7.80
CA ALA A 123 -13.16 -0.57 -8.62
C ALA A 123 -12.00 0.39 -8.26
N GLU A 124 -11.63 0.45 -6.98
CA GLU A 124 -10.59 1.32 -6.45
C GLU A 124 -9.20 0.94 -6.94
N ASN A 125 -8.89 -0.37 -6.95
CA ASN A 125 -7.55 -0.85 -7.33
C ASN A 125 -7.38 -1.13 -8.82
N PHE A 126 -8.46 -1.08 -9.61
CA PHE A 126 -8.44 -1.39 -11.04
C PHE A 126 -7.50 -0.50 -11.85
N ILE A 127 -7.27 0.74 -11.40
CA ILE A 127 -6.31 1.65 -12.03
C ILE A 127 -4.87 1.13 -11.94
N TYR A 128 -4.50 0.53 -10.82
CA TYR A 128 -3.17 -0.07 -10.62
C TYR A 128 -3.00 -1.31 -11.48
N ILE A 129 -4.05 -2.14 -11.57
CA ILE A 129 -4.06 -3.36 -12.40
C ILE A 129 -3.84 -3.00 -13.88
N LYS A 130 -4.53 -1.97 -14.39
CA LYS A 130 -4.33 -1.50 -15.77
C LYS A 130 -2.89 -1.04 -16.03
N GLN A 131 -2.30 -0.30 -15.09
CA GLN A 131 -0.92 0.18 -15.22
C GLN A 131 0.06 -1.00 -15.13
N LEU A 132 -0.18 -1.93 -14.21
CA LEU A 132 0.64 -3.12 -14.06
C LEU A 132 0.62 -3.99 -15.31
N ALA A 133 -0.57 -4.25 -15.88
CA ALA A 133 -0.72 -5.01 -17.11
C ALA A 133 0.03 -4.39 -18.31
N ALA A 134 0.23 -3.07 -18.32
CA ALA A 134 0.97 -2.38 -19.37
C ALA A 134 2.50 -2.56 -19.26
N ILE A 135 3.04 -2.75 -18.04
CA ILE A 135 4.49 -2.79 -17.79
C ILE A 135 5.00 -4.16 -17.33
N SER A 136 4.12 -5.04 -16.86
CA SER A 136 4.41 -6.41 -16.40
C SER A 136 3.24 -7.34 -16.75
N PRO A 137 2.97 -7.59 -18.04
CA PRO A 137 1.82 -8.39 -18.50
C PRO A 137 1.89 -9.85 -18.08
N GLU A 138 3.07 -10.33 -17.66
CA GLU A 138 3.30 -11.68 -17.15
C GLU A 138 2.88 -11.86 -15.69
N THR A 139 2.64 -10.77 -14.94
CA THR A 139 2.16 -10.83 -13.56
C THR A 139 0.79 -11.51 -13.50
N LYS A 140 0.68 -12.54 -12.67
CA LYS A 140 -0.56 -13.27 -12.44
C LYS A 140 -1.27 -12.77 -11.20
N VAL A 141 -2.59 -12.70 -11.29
CA VAL A 141 -3.44 -12.33 -10.16
C VAL A 141 -4.25 -13.55 -9.74
N TYR A 142 -4.18 -13.89 -8.47
CA TYR A 142 -4.91 -14.98 -7.85
C TYR A 142 -5.89 -14.44 -6.83
N SER A 143 -7.10 -14.97 -6.82
CA SER A 143 -8.09 -14.62 -5.81
C SER A 143 -8.07 -15.64 -4.68
N ASN A 144 -7.89 -15.17 -3.44
CA ASN A 144 -8.01 -16.01 -2.24
C ASN A 144 -9.42 -16.61 -2.06
N MET A 145 -10.42 -16.06 -2.77
CA MET A 145 -11.81 -16.55 -2.76
C MET A 145 -12.04 -17.73 -3.73
N GLU A 146 -11.06 -18.06 -4.57
CA GLU A 146 -11.19 -19.16 -5.53
C GLU A 146 -10.88 -20.49 -4.86
N PRO A 147 -11.83 -21.47 -4.82
CA PRO A 147 -11.63 -22.75 -4.13
C PRO A 147 -10.45 -23.57 -4.63
N THR A 148 -10.05 -23.40 -5.91
CA THR A 148 -8.91 -24.11 -6.49
C THR A 148 -7.58 -23.70 -5.88
N MET A 149 -7.53 -22.56 -5.19
CA MET A 149 -6.32 -22.11 -4.48
C MET A 149 -5.92 -23.02 -3.32
N LEU A 150 -6.81 -23.91 -2.85
CA LEU A 150 -6.45 -24.96 -1.89
C LEU A 150 -5.38 -25.92 -2.43
N TYR A 151 -5.29 -26.06 -3.75
CA TYR A 151 -4.37 -26.98 -4.44
C TYR A 151 -3.27 -26.23 -5.17
N TYR A 152 -3.15 -24.92 -4.93
CA TYR A 152 -2.12 -24.11 -5.58
C TYR A 152 -0.75 -24.44 -5.02
N ASP A 153 0.19 -24.73 -5.93
CA ASP A 153 1.59 -24.98 -5.62
C ASP A 153 2.45 -23.84 -6.21
N GLY A 154 2.99 -23.00 -5.32
CA GLY A 154 3.84 -21.87 -5.67
C GLY A 154 5.32 -22.21 -5.92
N GLU A 155 5.75 -23.48 -5.76
CA GLU A 155 7.17 -23.84 -5.80
C GLU A 155 7.89 -23.47 -7.13
N ASN A 156 7.17 -23.48 -8.23
CA ASN A 156 7.73 -23.19 -9.56
C ASN A 156 7.44 -21.78 -10.09
N SER A 157 6.97 -20.87 -9.24
CA SER A 157 6.59 -19.51 -9.65
C SER A 157 7.77 -18.56 -9.91
N GLY A 158 8.97 -18.92 -9.43
CA GLY A 158 10.14 -18.05 -9.46
C GLY A 158 10.13 -16.95 -8.40
N VAL A 159 9.18 -17.00 -7.45
CA VAL A 159 9.13 -16.11 -6.28
C VAL A 159 10.22 -16.51 -5.29
N ASN A 160 10.90 -15.51 -4.72
CA ASN A 160 11.91 -15.71 -3.68
C ASN A 160 11.75 -14.78 -2.47
N MET A 161 10.71 -13.93 -2.45
CA MET A 161 10.33 -13.07 -1.34
C MET A 161 8.82 -12.88 -1.31
N ALA A 162 8.20 -12.98 -0.13
CA ALA A 162 6.76 -12.78 0.02
C ALA A 162 6.44 -11.56 0.90
N ILE A 163 5.43 -10.78 0.51
CA ILE A 163 4.88 -9.66 1.29
C ILE A 163 3.40 -9.89 1.52
N GLY A 164 2.95 -9.83 2.77
CA GLY A 164 1.58 -10.11 3.18
C GLY A 164 1.39 -11.56 3.62
N LYS A 165 0.42 -11.75 4.50
CA LYS A 165 0.17 -13.04 5.16
C LYS A 165 -0.25 -14.15 4.19
N ASP A 166 -1.07 -13.82 3.21
CA ASP A 166 -1.56 -14.74 2.19
C ASP A 166 -0.47 -15.11 1.18
N ALA A 167 0.34 -14.17 0.72
CA ALA A 167 1.51 -14.48 -0.10
C ALA A 167 2.48 -15.41 0.66
N ALA A 168 2.75 -15.13 1.93
CA ALA A 168 3.59 -15.99 2.77
C ALA A 168 2.99 -17.39 2.98
N TYR A 169 1.67 -17.53 2.96
CA TYR A 169 1.00 -18.82 3.06
C TYR A 169 1.28 -19.72 1.83
N TYR A 170 1.29 -19.15 0.63
CA TYR A 170 1.55 -19.90 -0.59
C TYR A 170 3.06 -20.09 -0.87
N HIS A 171 3.93 -19.29 -0.24
CA HIS A 171 5.38 -19.31 -0.42
C HIS A 171 6.12 -19.54 0.90
N GLN A 172 5.77 -20.63 1.61
CA GLN A 172 6.29 -20.94 2.96
C GLN A 172 7.82 -21.10 3.02
N ASN A 173 8.44 -21.45 1.90
CA ASN A 173 9.91 -21.65 1.80
C ASN A 173 10.67 -20.35 1.50
N CYS A 174 9.98 -19.23 1.29
CA CYS A 174 10.59 -17.94 1.01
C CYS A 174 10.68 -17.07 2.28
N PRO A 175 11.72 -16.23 2.41
CA PRO A 175 11.67 -15.10 3.32
C PRO A 175 10.39 -14.29 3.13
N ASN A 176 9.82 -13.78 4.22
CA ASN A 176 8.58 -13.04 4.13
C ASN A 176 8.48 -11.89 5.14
N VAL A 177 7.70 -10.88 4.78
CA VAL A 177 7.35 -9.76 5.63
C VAL A 177 5.83 -9.64 5.65
N MET A 178 5.22 -9.82 6.83
CA MET A 178 3.75 -9.78 6.98
C MET A 178 3.15 -8.40 6.69
N TRP A 179 3.87 -7.34 7.01
CA TRP A 179 3.50 -5.95 6.78
C TRP A 179 2.06 -5.58 7.21
N ASN A 180 1.63 -6.09 8.36
CA ASN A 180 0.28 -5.93 8.89
C ASN A 180 0.24 -5.51 10.37
N GLN A 181 1.24 -4.75 10.83
CA GLN A 181 1.31 -4.27 12.20
C GLN A 181 0.35 -3.10 12.44
N ASP A 182 -0.19 -2.97 13.66
CA ASP A 182 -1.13 -1.91 14.04
C ASP A 182 -0.57 -0.49 13.85
N ARG A 183 0.75 -0.32 14.02
CA ARG A 183 1.45 0.96 13.89
C ARG A 183 2.50 0.88 12.80
N GLN A 184 2.06 0.93 11.56
CA GLN A 184 2.98 1.01 10.43
C GLN A 184 3.12 2.45 9.93
N PRO A 185 4.34 2.90 9.60
CA PRO A 185 4.56 4.23 9.07
C PRO A 185 3.85 4.43 7.73
N TYR A 186 3.61 5.68 7.40
CA TYR A 186 2.86 6.13 6.23
C TYR A 186 3.77 6.91 5.27
N GLY A 187 3.34 7.04 4.01
CA GLY A 187 4.06 7.84 3.03
C GLY A 187 5.51 7.38 2.84
N TYR A 188 6.43 8.31 2.73
CA TYR A 188 7.86 8.01 2.53
C TYR A 188 8.47 7.14 3.62
N ALA A 189 8.06 7.36 4.88
CA ALA A 189 8.51 6.53 5.98
C ALA A 189 8.00 5.09 5.86
N GLY A 190 6.81 4.90 5.27
CA GLY A 190 6.25 3.58 4.95
C GLY A 190 7.10 2.84 3.93
N VAL A 191 7.46 3.49 2.83
CA VAL A 191 8.35 2.92 1.81
C VAL A 191 9.69 2.53 2.42
N ARG A 192 10.36 3.48 3.11
CA ARG A 192 11.65 3.22 3.74
C ARG A 192 11.60 2.01 4.68
N ARG A 193 10.62 1.98 5.57
CA ARG A 193 10.49 0.91 6.56
C ARG A 193 10.15 -0.44 5.96
N LEU A 194 9.41 -0.47 4.86
CA LEU A 194 9.16 -1.71 4.13
C LEU A 194 10.50 -2.29 3.63
N PHE A 195 11.29 -1.50 2.93
CA PHE A 195 12.56 -1.95 2.37
C PHE A 195 13.65 -2.23 3.43
N GLU A 196 13.56 -1.62 4.61
CA GLU A 196 14.40 -1.97 5.77
C GLU A 196 13.96 -3.29 6.44
N ALA A 197 12.71 -3.71 6.25
CA ALA A 197 12.15 -4.94 6.85
C ALA A 197 12.27 -6.17 5.92
N LEU A 198 12.43 -5.94 4.62
CA LEU A 198 12.69 -6.96 3.60
C LEU A 198 14.13 -7.50 3.70
#